data_52bb02486da32d5f442b47c57fff09dd
#
_entry.id   52bb02486da32d5f442b47c57fff09dd
#
_cell.length_a   1.000
_cell.length_b   1.000
_cell.length_c   1.000
_cell.angle_alpha   90.00
_cell.angle_beta   90.00
_cell.angle_gamma   90.00
#
_symmetry.space_group_name_H-M   'P 1'
#
loop_
_entity.id
_entity.type
_entity.pdbx_description
1 polymer ?
#
loop_
_entity_poly.entity_id
_entity_poly.type
_entity_poly.pdbx_seq_one_letter_code
_entity_poly.pdbx_strand_id
1 'polypeptide(L)'
;MSVKEVPSDHDFFDPAYVKHWSDSITRYRPERKKLFKAFVAEAARIKKSALSVFELGCGPGFLAEALLENCNIARYTLVDFSPEMLKLSGSRLAKFIDQIVFIQANFKKENWTNAIAAGFDVIVSLQAVHELRHASRIPKLYSQLHELLVPGGKILICDHVNSPSGYRAAHFMTVEEHLATFNKVGFIKPREICPAADLSLMAAERPQS
;
A
#
# COMPACT_ATOMS: atom_id res chain seq x y z
N MET A 1 3.03 1.83 -26.85
CA MET A 1 4.05 2.86 -26.58
C MET A 1 4.42 2.81 -25.13
N SER A 2 5.72 2.79 -24.77
CA SER A 2 6.14 2.83 -23.36
C SER A 2 5.85 4.23 -22.81
N VAL A 3 5.15 4.27 -21.68
CA VAL A 3 4.85 5.53 -20.99
C VAL A 3 6.14 6.05 -20.35
N LYS A 4 6.46 7.34 -20.57
CA LYS A 4 7.64 7.97 -19.97
C LYS A 4 7.41 8.16 -18.47
N GLU A 5 8.27 7.56 -17.65
CA GLU A 5 8.21 7.70 -16.18
C GLU A 5 8.59 9.11 -15.74
N VAL A 6 7.92 9.58 -14.70
CA VAL A 6 8.37 10.75 -13.93
C VAL A 6 9.64 10.37 -13.17
N PRO A 7 10.76 11.12 -13.24
CA PRO A 7 12.00 10.79 -12.55
C PRO A 7 11.83 10.68 -11.03
N SER A 8 12.65 9.85 -10.38
CA SER A 8 12.76 9.75 -8.92
C SER A 8 14.13 10.22 -8.47
N ASP A 9 14.16 11.00 -7.39
CA ASP A 9 15.39 11.40 -6.70
C ASP A 9 15.71 10.46 -5.51
N HIS A 10 14.88 9.40 -5.32
CA HIS A 10 15.02 8.44 -4.23
C HIS A 10 15.86 7.24 -4.65
N ASP A 11 16.94 6.96 -3.94
CA ASP A 11 17.73 5.74 -4.08
C ASP A 11 17.43 4.77 -2.92
N PHE A 12 16.38 3.97 -3.08
CA PHE A 12 16.01 2.96 -2.08
C PHE A 12 16.89 1.70 -2.10
N PHE A 13 17.97 1.67 -2.89
CA PHE A 13 19.01 0.64 -2.83
C PHE A 13 20.23 1.08 -2.02
N ASP A 14 20.39 2.38 -1.75
CA ASP A 14 21.45 2.89 -0.86
C ASP A 14 21.04 2.71 0.62
N PRO A 15 21.79 1.88 1.40
CA PRO A 15 21.50 1.65 2.82
C PRO A 15 21.52 2.92 3.67
N ALA A 16 22.40 3.87 3.35
CA ALA A 16 22.51 5.13 4.10
C ALA A 16 21.33 6.03 3.84
N TYR A 17 20.88 6.12 2.57
CA TYR A 17 19.67 6.84 2.17
C TYR A 17 18.44 6.25 2.86
N VAL A 18 18.26 4.93 2.77
CA VAL A 18 17.10 4.21 3.34
C VAL A 18 17.04 4.39 4.86
N LYS A 19 18.17 4.30 5.55
CA LYS A 19 18.24 4.55 6.99
C LYS A 19 17.83 5.98 7.32
N HIS A 20 18.41 6.98 6.65
CA HIS A 20 18.09 8.39 6.87
C HIS A 20 16.59 8.66 6.61
N TRP A 21 16.06 8.14 5.52
CA TRP A 21 14.64 8.26 5.17
C TRP A 21 13.75 7.66 6.27
N SER A 22 14.05 6.44 6.71
CA SER A 22 13.29 5.76 7.77
C SER A 22 13.30 6.53 9.09
N ASP A 23 14.46 7.07 9.49
CA ASP A 23 14.63 7.80 10.76
C ASP A 23 13.90 9.16 10.74
N SER A 24 13.69 9.73 9.55
CA SER A 24 13.17 11.09 9.38
C SER A 24 11.71 11.17 8.96
N ILE A 25 11.17 10.15 8.28
CA ILE A 25 9.86 10.22 7.61
C ILE A 25 8.71 10.56 8.58
N THR A 26 8.71 10.01 9.78
CA THR A 26 7.64 10.29 10.77
C THR A 26 7.65 11.74 11.26
N ARG A 27 8.82 12.37 11.29
CA ARG A 27 8.96 13.78 11.65
C ARG A 27 8.54 14.69 10.51
N TYR A 28 8.89 14.34 9.27
CA TYR A 28 8.50 15.11 8.08
C TYR A 28 7.03 14.91 7.68
N ARG A 29 6.43 13.80 8.11
CA ARG A 29 5.04 13.41 7.80
C ARG A 29 4.26 13.08 9.08
N PRO A 30 3.99 14.09 9.95
CA PRO A 30 3.29 13.86 11.22
C PRO A 30 1.86 13.34 11.05
N GLU A 31 1.22 13.60 9.88
CA GLU A 31 -0.09 13.08 9.48
C GLU A 31 -0.14 11.55 9.41
N ARG A 32 1.00 10.87 9.27
CA ARG A 32 1.06 9.38 9.26
C ARG A 32 0.46 8.76 10.52
N LYS A 33 0.58 9.42 11.68
CA LYS A 33 -0.05 8.94 12.92
C LYS A 33 -1.57 8.84 12.83
N LYS A 34 -2.20 9.85 12.18
CA LYS A 34 -3.66 9.84 11.93
C LYS A 34 -4.01 8.74 10.94
N LEU A 35 -3.21 8.58 9.88
CA LEU A 35 -3.41 7.56 8.86
C LEU A 35 -3.28 6.15 9.43
N PHE A 36 -2.27 5.85 10.25
CA PHE A 36 -2.13 4.53 10.91
C PHE A 36 -3.38 4.18 11.73
N LYS A 37 -3.91 5.13 12.52
CA LYS A 37 -5.15 4.92 13.27
C LYS A 37 -6.34 4.62 12.35
N ALA A 38 -6.42 5.29 11.19
CA ALA A 38 -7.48 5.05 10.22
C ALA A 38 -7.37 3.66 9.56
N PHE A 39 -6.15 3.21 9.20
CA PHE A 39 -5.91 1.85 8.71
C PHE A 39 -6.32 0.80 9.74
N VAL A 40 -5.90 0.96 10.99
CA VAL A 40 -6.26 0.05 12.10
C VAL A 40 -7.78 0.00 12.28
N ALA A 41 -8.45 1.16 12.30
CA ALA A 41 -9.90 1.23 12.45
C ALA A 41 -10.65 0.53 11.30
N GLU A 42 -10.18 0.67 10.05
CA GLU A 42 -10.80 -0.01 8.90
C GLU A 42 -10.53 -1.53 8.92
N ALA A 43 -9.33 -1.96 9.28
CA ALA A 43 -9.01 -3.38 9.44
C ALA A 43 -9.83 -4.04 10.56
N ALA A 44 -9.99 -3.38 11.70
CA ALA A 44 -10.79 -3.88 12.83
C ALA A 44 -12.29 -4.03 12.51
N ARG A 45 -12.80 -3.36 11.47
CA ARG A 45 -14.19 -3.53 11.01
C ARG A 45 -14.41 -4.81 10.21
N ILE A 46 -13.37 -5.52 9.82
CA ILE A 46 -13.48 -6.79 9.10
C ILE A 46 -13.86 -7.86 10.10
N LYS A 47 -15.08 -8.40 9.96
CA LYS A 47 -15.63 -9.42 10.85
C LYS A 47 -15.01 -10.80 10.57
N LYS A 48 -13.78 -11.00 11.02
CA LYS A 48 -13.06 -12.26 10.95
C LYS A 48 -12.25 -12.47 12.22
N SER A 49 -12.08 -13.73 12.63
CA SER A 49 -11.35 -14.07 13.86
C SER A 49 -9.87 -13.68 13.81
N ALA A 50 -9.23 -13.85 12.65
CA ALA A 50 -7.87 -13.39 12.39
C ALA A 50 -7.71 -13.11 10.90
N LEU A 51 -6.97 -12.05 10.57
CA LEU A 51 -6.83 -11.55 9.19
C LEU A 51 -5.60 -12.10 8.50
N SER A 52 -5.72 -12.35 7.19
CA SER A 52 -4.60 -12.46 6.25
C SER A 52 -4.41 -11.11 5.56
N VAL A 53 -3.27 -10.47 5.82
CA VAL A 53 -2.95 -9.11 5.35
C VAL A 53 -1.87 -9.15 4.29
N PHE A 54 -2.01 -8.32 3.26
CA PHE A 54 -0.98 -8.05 2.27
C PHE A 54 -0.65 -6.56 2.26
N GLU A 55 0.63 -6.21 2.35
CA GLU A 55 1.09 -4.83 2.25
C GLU A 55 1.96 -4.64 1.00
N LEU A 56 1.52 -3.74 0.13
CA LEU A 56 2.24 -3.33 -1.06
C LEU A 56 3.15 -2.14 -0.74
N GLY A 57 4.46 -2.29 -0.98
CA GLY A 57 5.45 -1.26 -0.69
C GLY A 57 5.56 -1.00 0.80
N CYS A 58 5.92 -2.03 1.56
CA CYS A 58 5.91 -1.98 3.03
C CYS A 58 6.95 -1.01 3.62
N GLY A 59 7.96 -0.64 2.84
CA GLY A 59 9.07 0.18 3.33
C GLY A 59 9.69 -0.41 4.59
N PRO A 60 10.01 0.39 5.61
CA PRO A 60 10.63 -0.09 6.84
C PRO A 60 9.62 -0.65 7.87
N GLY A 61 8.38 -1.00 7.45
CA GLY A 61 7.42 -1.76 8.24
C GLY A 61 6.60 -0.98 9.26
N PHE A 62 6.48 0.34 9.16
CA PHE A 62 5.72 1.15 10.13
C PHE A 62 4.23 0.85 10.15
N LEU A 63 3.59 0.67 8.97
CA LEU A 63 2.17 0.35 8.91
C LEU A 63 1.92 -1.08 9.39
N ALA A 64 2.79 -2.02 8.99
CA ALA A 64 2.73 -3.40 9.49
C ALA A 64 2.81 -3.46 11.01
N GLU A 65 3.76 -2.75 11.63
CA GLU A 65 3.87 -2.67 13.09
C GLU A 65 2.56 -2.18 13.73
N ALA A 66 2.01 -1.08 13.22
CA ALA A 66 0.75 -0.53 13.74
C ALA A 66 -0.43 -1.51 13.62
N LEU A 67 -0.54 -2.24 12.50
CA LEU A 67 -1.59 -3.23 12.29
C LEU A 67 -1.41 -4.48 13.16
N LEU A 68 -0.19 -5.02 13.24
CA LEU A 68 0.13 -6.20 14.05
C LEU A 68 -0.05 -5.97 15.55
N GLU A 69 0.19 -4.75 16.03
CA GLU A 69 -0.02 -4.38 17.44
C GLU A 69 -1.49 -4.20 17.82
N ASN A 70 -2.36 -3.90 16.86
CA ASN A 70 -3.73 -3.47 17.15
C ASN A 70 -4.82 -4.34 16.53
N CYS A 71 -4.48 -5.30 15.67
CA CYS A 71 -5.43 -6.20 15.01
C CYS A 71 -5.02 -7.66 15.21
N ASN A 72 -6.00 -8.56 15.21
CA ASN A 72 -5.70 -9.99 15.21
C ASN A 72 -5.36 -10.45 13.81
N ILE A 73 -4.08 -10.70 13.54
CA ILE A 73 -3.55 -11.05 12.22
C ILE A 73 -2.94 -12.44 12.30
N ALA A 74 -3.45 -13.36 11.47
CA ALA A 74 -2.90 -14.71 11.35
C ALA A 74 -1.64 -14.74 10.47
N ARG A 75 -1.61 -13.93 9.41
CA ARG A 75 -0.50 -13.85 8.47
C ARG A 75 -0.40 -12.45 7.88
N TYR A 76 0.82 -11.92 7.81
CA TYR A 76 1.13 -10.65 7.19
C TYR A 76 2.18 -10.84 6.09
N THR A 77 1.82 -10.56 4.84
CA THR A 77 2.74 -10.60 3.70
C THR A 77 3.16 -9.19 3.34
N LEU A 78 4.46 -8.93 3.43
CA LEU A 78 5.07 -7.64 3.12
C LEU A 78 5.83 -7.71 1.80
N VAL A 79 5.52 -6.81 0.90
CA VAL A 79 6.19 -6.70 -0.40
C VAL A 79 6.89 -5.37 -0.54
N ASP A 80 8.16 -5.40 -0.90
CA ASP A 80 8.91 -4.21 -1.30
C ASP A 80 9.94 -4.58 -2.37
N PHE A 81 10.33 -3.62 -3.21
CA PHE A 81 11.37 -3.85 -4.21
C PHE A 81 12.78 -3.67 -3.64
N SER A 82 12.91 -2.89 -2.57
CA SER A 82 14.16 -2.57 -1.90
C SER A 82 14.53 -3.64 -0.86
N PRO A 83 15.66 -4.34 -1.02
CA PRO A 83 16.14 -5.28 -0.01
C PRO A 83 16.49 -4.58 1.31
N GLU A 84 16.95 -3.33 1.26
CA GLU A 84 17.28 -2.55 2.45
C GLU A 84 16.04 -2.15 3.25
N MET A 85 14.93 -1.83 2.57
CA MET A 85 13.64 -1.61 3.24
C MET A 85 13.14 -2.88 3.92
N LEU A 86 13.22 -4.03 3.25
CA LEU A 86 12.83 -5.32 3.85
C LEU A 86 13.70 -5.68 5.05
N LYS A 87 14.98 -5.38 5.02
CA LYS A 87 15.89 -5.58 6.16
C LYS A 87 15.51 -4.74 7.36
N LEU A 88 15.21 -3.45 7.15
CA LEU A 88 14.71 -2.58 8.24
C LEU A 88 13.37 -3.06 8.78
N SER A 89 12.46 -3.47 7.89
CA SER A 89 11.16 -4.04 8.26
C SER A 89 11.34 -5.31 9.10
N GLY A 90 12.23 -6.22 8.71
CA GLY A 90 12.55 -7.42 9.48
C GLY A 90 13.07 -7.10 10.89
N SER A 91 13.93 -6.10 11.01
CA SER A 91 14.44 -5.65 12.31
C SER A 91 13.33 -5.05 13.19
N ARG A 92 12.45 -4.23 12.61
CA ARG A 92 11.31 -3.60 13.31
C ARG A 92 10.29 -4.62 13.79
N LEU A 93 10.00 -5.60 12.95
CA LEU A 93 8.93 -6.57 13.15
C LEU A 93 9.41 -7.89 13.78
N ALA A 94 10.62 -7.93 14.33
CA ALA A 94 11.24 -9.16 14.84
C ALA A 94 10.35 -9.92 15.86
N LYS A 95 9.57 -9.20 16.67
CA LYS A 95 8.63 -9.82 17.64
C LYS A 95 7.42 -10.52 17.00
N PHE A 96 7.18 -10.29 15.70
CA PHE A 96 6.06 -10.86 14.93
C PHE A 96 6.53 -11.83 13.84
N ILE A 97 7.80 -12.25 13.84
CA ILE A 97 8.44 -12.95 12.72
C ILE A 97 7.69 -14.21 12.28
N ASP A 98 7.07 -14.92 13.23
CA ASP A 98 6.30 -16.16 12.96
C ASP A 98 5.01 -15.93 12.14
N GLN A 99 4.52 -14.69 12.10
CA GLN A 99 3.33 -14.28 11.35
C GLN A 99 3.66 -13.64 10.00
N ILE A 100 4.95 -13.43 9.71
CA ILE A 100 5.39 -12.57 8.60
C ILE A 100 5.98 -13.37 7.45
N VAL A 101 5.64 -12.93 6.24
CA VAL A 101 6.29 -13.35 4.99
C VAL A 101 6.82 -12.11 4.28
N PHE A 102 8.12 -12.05 4.03
CA PHE A 102 8.74 -11.02 3.23
C PHE A 102 8.90 -11.48 1.78
N ILE A 103 8.52 -10.64 0.83
CA ILE A 103 8.67 -10.91 -0.60
C ILE A 103 9.36 -9.70 -1.24
N GLN A 104 10.54 -9.90 -1.80
CA GLN A 104 11.17 -8.90 -2.63
C GLN A 104 10.58 -8.94 -4.02
N ALA A 105 9.77 -7.94 -4.38
CA ALA A 105 9.18 -7.84 -5.70
C ALA A 105 8.98 -6.38 -6.13
N ASN A 106 9.16 -6.13 -7.42
CA ASN A 106 8.93 -4.81 -8.01
C ASN A 106 7.61 -4.83 -8.79
N PHE A 107 6.58 -4.18 -8.26
CA PHE A 107 5.24 -4.12 -8.85
C PHE A 107 5.13 -3.33 -10.16
N LYS A 108 6.24 -2.73 -10.65
CA LYS A 108 6.34 -2.25 -12.04
C LYS A 108 6.54 -3.39 -13.04
N LYS A 109 7.02 -4.56 -12.60
CA LYS A 109 7.22 -5.73 -13.47
C LYS A 109 5.89 -6.41 -13.75
N GLU A 110 5.74 -7.01 -14.94
CA GLU A 110 4.47 -7.65 -15.32
C GLU A 110 4.08 -8.83 -14.43
N ASN A 111 5.06 -9.64 -14.06
CA ASN A 111 4.86 -10.93 -13.38
C ASN A 111 5.17 -10.85 -11.88
N TRP A 112 5.09 -9.68 -11.26
CA TRP A 112 5.45 -9.50 -9.85
C TRP A 112 4.56 -10.29 -8.89
N THR A 113 3.33 -10.61 -9.28
CA THR A 113 2.38 -11.40 -8.49
C THR A 113 2.59 -12.91 -8.56
N ASN A 114 3.41 -13.43 -9.48
CA ASN A 114 3.55 -14.88 -9.71
C ASN A 114 4.00 -15.66 -8.47
N ALA A 115 4.74 -15.04 -7.56
CA ALA A 115 5.18 -15.65 -6.31
C ALA A 115 4.22 -15.44 -5.14
N ILE A 116 3.06 -14.80 -5.39
CA ILE A 116 2.12 -14.36 -4.36
C ILE A 116 0.84 -15.18 -4.47
N ALA A 117 0.59 -16.04 -3.48
CA ALA A 117 -0.68 -16.76 -3.40
C ALA A 117 -1.81 -15.78 -3.06
N ALA A 118 -2.92 -15.85 -3.79
CA ALA A 118 -4.13 -15.09 -3.46
C ALA A 118 -4.76 -15.59 -2.13
N GLY A 119 -5.72 -14.83 -1.61
CA GLY A 119 -6.47 -15.23 -0.42
C GLY A 119 -6.32 -14.25 0.76
N PHE A 120 -6.04 -12.98 0.46
CA PHE A 120 -5.94 -11.94 1.48
C PHE A 120 -7.32 -11.36 1.84
N ASP A 121 -7.55 -11.14 3.13
CA ASP A 121 -8.75 -10.48 3.64
C ASP A 121 -8.68 -8.97 3.48
N VAL A 122 -7.46 -8.43 3.57
CA VAL A 122 -7.21 -7.02 3.36
C VAL A 122 -5.86 -6.79 2.68
N ILE A 123 -5.87 -5.91 1.72
CA ILE A 123 -4.67 -5.36 1.09
C ILE A 123 -4.51 -3.92 1.53
N VAL A 124 -3.31 -3.57 1.98
CA VAL A 124 -2.97 -2.21 2.42
C VAL A 124 -1.78 -1.67 1.62
N SER A 125 -1.74 -0.36 1.44
CA SER A 125 -0.57 0.34 0.89
C SER A 125 -0.53 1.77 1.41
N LEU A 126 0.63 2.22 1.85
CA LEU A 126 0.84 3.59 2.33
C LEU A 126 2.04 4.21 1.62
N GLN A 127 1.76 5.20 0.76
CA GLN A 127 2.76 5.96 0.01
C GLN A 127 3.68 5.07 -0.86
N ALA A 128 3.10 4.15 -1.64
CA ALA A 128 3.85 3.28 -2.52
C ALA A 128 3.31 3.22 -3.96
N VAL A 129 2.01 3.45 -4.18
CA VAL A 129 1.40 3.33 -5.52
C VAL A 129 1.99 4.36 -6.50
N HIS A 130 2.34 5.55 -6.02
CA HIS A 130 3.01 6.58 -6.84
C HIS A 130 4.39 6.14 -7.37
N GLU A 131 5.02 5.11 -6.78
CA GLU A 131 6.27 4.55 -7.30
C GLU A 131 6.10 3.82 -8.65
N LEU A 132 4.87 3.64 -9.13
CA LEU A 132 4.61 3.32 -10.54
C LEU A 132 5.11 4.41 -11.50
N ARG A 133 5.37 5.62 -11.00
CA ARG A 133 5.93 6.79 -11.70
C ARG A 133 5.10 7.29 -12.88
N HIS A 134 3.86 6.82 -13.00
CA HIS A 134 2.87 7.34 -13.94
C HIS A 134 1.46 6.82 -13.59
N ALA A 135 0.48 7.72 -13.51
CA ALA A 135 -0.91 7.42 -13.12
C ALA A 135 -1.59 6.38 -14.02
N SER A 136 -1.27 6.34 -15.33
CA SER A 136 -1.86 5.37 -16.26
C SER A 136 -1.56 3.90 -15.97
N ARG A 137 -0.61 3.62 -15.07
CA ARG A 137 -0.27 2.25 -14.64
C ARG A 137 -1.11 1.76 -13.47
N ILE A 138 -1.76 2.67 -12.74
CA ILE A 138 -2.54 2.37 -11.55
C ILE A 138 -3.70 1.41 -11.83
N PRO A 139 -4.48 1.52 -12.92
CA PRO A 139 -5.56 0.58 -13.20
C PRO A 139 -5.09 -0.88 -13.31
N LYS A 140 -3.93 -1.13 -13.95
CA LYS A 140 -3.35 -2.48 -14.03
C LYS A 140 -2.96 -3.01 -12.66
N LEU A 141 -2.30 -2.17 -11.84
CA LEU A 141 -1.95 -2.54 -10.47
C LEU A 141 -3.20 -2.89 -9.65
N TYR A 142 -4.24 -2.05 -9.70
CA TYR A 142 -5.48 -2.30 -8.94
C TYR A 142 -6.20 -3.57 -9.39
N SER A 143 -6.20 -3.89 -10.69
CA SER A 143 -6.71 -5.18 -11.18
C SER A 143 -5.94 -6.36 -10.60
N GLN A 144 -4.61 -6.30 -10.55
CA GLN A 144 -3.78 -7.33 -9.95
C GLN A 144 -4.04 -7.49 -8.44
N LEU A 145 -4.20 -6.39 -7.72
CA LEU A 145 -4.54 -6.42 -6.29
C LEU A 145 -5.95 -6.96 -6.04
N HIS A 146 -6.91 -6.67 -6.94
CA HIS A 146 -8.25 -7.23 -6.87
C HIS A 146 -8.24 -8.77 -6.92
N GLU A 147 -7.40 -9.36 -7.78
CA GLU A 147 -7.28 -10.81 -7.92
C GLU A 147 -6.68 -11.49 -6.67
N LEU A 148 -5.83 -10.78 -5.90
CA LEU A 148 -5.22 -11.30 -4.69
C LEU A 148 -6.17 -11.35 -3.49
N LEU A 149 -7.23 -10.56 -3.46
CA LEU A 149 -8.21 -10.55 -2.37
C LEU A 149 -9.14 -11.77 -2.41
N VAL A 150 -9.63 -12.19 -1.26
CA VAL A 150 -10.80 -13.07 -1.18
C VAL A 150 -12.08 -12.32 -1.62
N PRO A 151 -13.15 -13.01 -2.07
CA PRO A 151 -14.47 -12.40 -2.19
C PRO A 151 -14.88 -11.70 -0.88
N GLY A 152 -15.35 -10.45 -0.96
CA GLY A 152 -15.65 -9.60 0.20
C GLY A 152 -14.43 -8.98 0.89
N GLY A 153 -13.22 -9.28 0.42
CA GLY A 153 -11.98 -8.67 0.94
C GLY A 153 -11.91 -7.17 0.64
N LYS A 154 -11.07 -6.45 1.39
CA LYS A 154 -10.95 -4.99 1.31
C LYS A 154 -9.58 -4.55 0.80
N ILE A 155 -9.58 -3.47 0.05
CA ILE A 155 -8.37 -2.73 -0.31
C ILE A 155 -8.37 -1.38 0.40
N LEU A 156 -7.22 -1.01 0.98
CA LEU A 156 -6.98 0.24 1.69
C LEU A 156 -5.72 0.88 1.09
N ILE A 157 -5.87 1.92 0.31
CA ILE A 157 -4.76 2.63 -0.33
C ILE A 157 -4.68 4.04 0.21
N CYS A 158 -3.52 4.39 0.76
CA CYS A 158 -3.19 5.77 1.08
C CYS A 158 -2.02 6.22 0.22
N ASP A 159 -2.22 7.23 -0.58
CA ASP A 159 -1.16 7.78 -1.42
C ASP A 159 -1.30 9.28 -1.61
N HIS A 160 -0.29 9.88 -2.24
CA HIS A 160 -0.35 11.25 -2.71
C HIS A 160 -1.49 11.42 -3.70
N VAL A 161 -2.30 12.44 -3.47
CA VAL A 161 -3.39 12.80 -4.36
C VAL A 161 -3.13 14.15 -5.01
N ASN A 162 -3.44 14.23 -6.30
CA ASN A 162 -3.30 15.45 -7.05
C ASN A 162 -4.55 16.32 -6.91
N SER A 163 -4.41 17.63 -7.01
CA SER A 163 -5.56 18.51 -7.27
C SER A 163 -5.87 18.50 -8.78
N PRO A 164 -7.12 18.77 -9.20
CA PRO A 164 -7.49 18.83 -10.62
C PRO A 164 -6.63 19.79 -11.47
N SER A 165 -6.02 20.81 -10.84
CA SER A 165 -5.10 21.78 -11.45
C SER A 165 -3.62 21.49 -11.14
N GLY A 166 -3.28 20.32 -10.62
CA GLY A 166 -1.98 20.03 -10.03
C GLY A 166 -0.86 19.83 -11.06
N TYR A 167 0.33 20.28 -10.67
CA TYR A 167 1.57 20.27 -11.44
C TYR A 167 2.04 18.86 -11.85
N ARG A 168 1.54 17.79 -11.21
CA ARG A 168 1.98 16.41 -11.40
C ARG A 168 0.87 15.46 -11.86
N ALA A 169 -0.07 15.95 -12.68
CA ALA A 169 -1.21 15.17 -13.19
C ALA A 169 -0.80 13.83 -13.86
N ALA A 170 0.37 13.77 -14.51
CA ALA A 170 0.87 12.52 -15.06
C ALA A 170 1.36 11.51 -14.01
N HIS A 171 1.66 11.97 -12.79
CA HIS A 171 2.23 11.14 -11.72
C HIS A 171 1.17 10.66 -10.74
N PHE A 172 0.30 11.55 -10.29
CA PHE A 172 -0.70 11.27 -9.26
C PHE A 172 -2.11 11.32 -9.84
N MET A 173 -3.01 10.54 -9.27
CA MET A 173 -4.45 10.66 -9.48
C MET A 173 -5.07 11.56 -8.41
N THR A 174 -6.21 12.17 -8.71
CA THR A 174 -7.09 12.76 -7.69
C THR A 174 -7.81 11.65 -6.91
N VAL A 175 -8.45 11.99 -5.80
CA VAL A 175 -9.28 11.03 -5.05
C VAL A 175 -10.37 10.47 -5.96
N GLU A 176 -11.06 11.32 -6.72
CA GLU A 176 -12.13 10.93 -7.63
C GLU A 176 -11.65 9.94 -8.71
N GLU A 177 -10.45 10.16 -9.26
CA GLU A 177 -9.85 9.26 -10.26
C GLU A 177 -9.48 7.90 -9.65
N HIS A 178 -8.96 7.87 -8.41
CA HIS A 178 -8.74 6.63 -7.68
C HIS A 178 -10.04 5.87 -7.46
N LEU A 179 -11.10 6.54 -6.96
CA LEU A 179 -12.41 5.92 -6.70
C LEU A 179 -13.06 5.41 -7.99
N ALA A 180 -12.98 6.18 -9.07
CA ALA A 180 -13.45 5.76 -10.39
C ALA A 180 -12.65 4.55 -10.91
N THR A 181 -11.34 4.51 -10.67
CA THR A 181 -10.48 3.39 -11.07
C THR A 181 -10.83 2.12 -10.29
N PHE A 182 -11.11 2.22 -8.98
CA PHE A 182 -11.59 1.07 -8.22
C PHE A 182 -12.86 0.47 -8.83
N ASN A 183 -13.86 1.30 -9.14
CA ASN A 183 -15.09 0.82 -9.82
C ASN A 183 -14.77 0.16 -11.17
N LYS A 184 -13.91 0.79 -11.98
CA LYS A 184 -13.56 0.31 -13.33
C LYS A 184 -12.91 -1.07 -13.32
N VAL A 185 -12.13 -1.40 -12.28
CA VAL A 185 -11.45 -2.70 -12.16
C VAL A 185 -12.23 -3.73 -11.34
N GLY A 186 -13.49 -3.45 -10.99
CA GLY A 186 -14.40 -4.41 -10.39
C GLY A 186 -14.56 -4.32 -8.87
N PHE A 187 -13.92 -3.37 -8.19
CA PHE A 187 -14.24 -3.10 -6.79
C PHE A 187 -15.60 -2.40 -6.64
N ILE A 188 -16.21 -2.60 -5.50
CA ILE A 188 -17.48 -1.96 -5.10
C ILE A 188 -17.27 -1.07 -3.88
N LYS A 189 -18.22 -0.15 -3.63
CA LYS A 189 -18.24 0.78 -2.49
C LYS A 189 -16.94 1.58 -2.31
N PRO A 190 -16.33 2.11 -3.37
CA PRO A 190 -15.14 2.94 -3.22
C PRO A 190 -15.50 4.21 -2.44
N ARG A 191 -14.64 4.58 -1.48
CA ARG A 191 -14.82 5.77 -0.67
C ARG A 191 -13.51 6.33 -0.15
N GLU A 192 -13.46 7.62 0.06
CA GLU A 192 -12.42 8.27 0.85
C GLU A 192 -12.69 8.03 2.35
N ILE A 193 -11.63 7.69 3.10
CA ILE A 193 -11.69 7.41 4.53
C ILE A 193 -11.10 8.57 5.33
N CYS A 194 -9.92 9.04 4.92
CA CYS A 194 -9.15 9.98 5.72
C CYS A 194 -8.25 10.85 4.84
N PRO A 195 -8.65 12.09 4.55
CA PRO A 195 -7.75 13.08 3.98
C PRO A 195 -6.71 13.54 5.02
N ALA A 196 -5.46 13.70 4.60
CA ALA A 196 -4.34 14.09 5.46
C ALA A 196 -3.25 14.81 4.65
N ALA A 197 -3.29 16.15 4.64
CA ALA A 197 -2.43 17.02 3.82
C ALA A 197 -2.57 16.69 2.32
N ASP A 198 -1.47 16.31 1.66
CA ASP A 198 -1.44 15.86 0.27
C ASP A 198 -1.64 14.34 0.09
N LEU A 199 -2.00 13.66 1.18
CA LEU A 199 -2.31 12.23 1.21
C LEU A 199 -3.81 12.01 1.41
N SER A 200 -4.34 10.92 0.87
CA SER A 200 -5.67 10.43 1.20
C SER A 200 -5.70 8.93 1.33
N LEU A 201 -6.33 8.43 2.40
CA LEU A 201 -6.66 7.03 2.56
C LEU A 201 -8.02 6.76 1.91
N MET A 202 -8.03 5.82 0.99
CA MET A 202 -9.22 5.37 0.26
C MET A 202 -9.42 3.88 0.47
N ALA A 203 -10.66 3.44 0.42
CA ALA A 203 -11.04 2.03 0.57
C ALA A 203 -12.03 1.60 -0.51
N ALA A 204 -12.00 0.32 -0.85
CA ALA A 204 -13.02 -0.35 -1.65
C ALA A 204 -13.11 -1.83 -1.25
N GLU A 205 -14.11 -2.55 -1.74
CA GLU A 205 -14.35 -3.95 -1.42
C GLU A 205 -14.36 -4.79 -2.71
N ARG A 206 -13.78 -6.00 -2.68
CA ARG A 206 -14.02 -6.98 -3.72
C ARG A 206 -15.46 -7.51 -3.56
N PRO A 207 -16.28 -7.67 -4.63
CA PRO A 207 -17.59 -8.31 -4.54
C PRO A 207 -17.54 -9.68 -3.87
N GLN A 208 -18.65 -10.12 -3.28
CA GLN A 208 -18.78 -11.44 -2.65
C GLN A 208 -18.85 -12.58 -3.68
N SER A 209 -19.26 -12.26 -4.88
CA SER A 209 -19.41 -13.22 -6.01
C SER A 209 -19.26 -12.49 -7.32
#